data_97c3d08dbe6c2872320a49b404ba5e6c
#
_entry.id   97c3d08dbe6c2872320a49b404ba5e6c
#
_cell.length_a   1.000
_cell.length_b   1.000
_cell.length_c   1.000
_cell.angle_alpha   90.00
_cell.angle_beta   90.00
_cell.angle_gamma   90.00
#
_symmetry.space_group_name_H-M   'P 1'
#
loop_
_entity.id
_entity.type
_entity.pdbx_description
1 polymer ?
#
loop_
_entity_poly.entity_id
_entity_poly.type
_entity_poly.pdbx_seq_one_letter_code
_entity_poly.pdbx_strand_id
1 'polypeptide(L)'
;WNGRLVYSFGGGVGIGHSQGSLSNGDSQLDEALRSGHAVVYSSGTRTSVHYDLLLGGRVAEELKALFVDDHAEPRYTVGIGGSGGGIQQYVYAQNHPDLLDALIPQYSYPDMTTQTINIGDCELLEQYMDVTDADNPRWANWDNRELLEGQNTIEGFESDWQKATGDTGS
;
A
#
# COMPACT_ATOMS: atom_id res chain seq x y z
N TRP A 1 -24.54 -7.54 14.93
CA TRP A 1 -24.05 -6.51 14.01
C TRP A 1 -24.73 -5.16 14.28
N ASN A 2 -23.93 -4.10 14.38
CA ASN A 2 -24.42 -2.76 14.70
C ASN A 2 -24.74 -1.89 13.45
N GLY A 3 -24.73 -2.47 12.26
CA GLY A 3 -24.99 -1.80 10.99
C GLY A 3 -23.80 -1.03 10.41
N ARG A 4 -22.58 -1.26 10.91
CA ARG A 4 -21.35 -0.61 10.41
C ARG A 4 -20.42 -1.64 9.78
N LEU A 5 -19.85 -1.30 8.63
CA LEU A 5 -18.92 -2.14 7.90
C LEU A 5 -17.52 -1.53 7.93
N VAL A 6 -16.52 -2.33 8.25
CA VAL A 6 -15.10 -1.99 8.07
C VAL A 6 -14.59 -2.73 6.85
N TYR A 7 -14.10 -1.98 5.88
CA TYR A 7 -13.45 -2.51 4.70
C TYR A 7 -11.93 -2.44 4.87
N SER A 8 -11.27 -3.59 4.99
CA SER A 8 -9.82 -3.67 5.16
C SER A 8 -9.11 -3.80 3.82
N PHE A 9 -8.24 -2.84 3.52
CA PHE A 9 -7.38 -2.81 2.35
C PHE A 9 -5.94 -3.18 2.71
N GLY A 10 -5.43 -4.24 2.12
CA GLY A 10 -4.06 -4.68 2.38
C GLY A 10 -3.03 -3.88 1.60
N GLY A 11 -1.94 -3.51 2.26
CA GLY A 11 -0.81 -2.82 1.66
C GLY A 11 0.21 -3.75 1.00
N GLY A 12 1.37 -3.19 0.72
CA GLY A 12 2.49 -3.82 0.03
C GLY A 12 2.59 -3.40 -1.44
N VAL A 13 3.63 -3.86 -2.11
CA VAL A 13 3.85 -3.63 -3.55
C VAL A 13 3.97 -4.98 -4.23
N GLY A 14 2.99 -5.32 -5.08
CA GLY A 14 2.98 -6.53 -5.89
C GLY A 14 3.18 -6.21 -7.35
N ILE A 15 4.27 -6.71 -7.94
CA ILE A 15 4.50 -6.63 -9.37
C ILE A 15 3.87 -7.86 -10.03
N GLY A 16 3.05 -7.61 -11.03
CA GLY A 16 2.24 -8.67 -11.65
C GLY A 16 1.09 -9.11 -10.76
N HIS A 17 0.72 -10.37 -10.85
CA HIS A 17 -0.39 -10.97 -10.12
C HIS A 17 0.05 -12.24 -9.41
N SER A 18 -0.34 -12.39 -8.17
CA SER A 18 -0.09 -13.60 -7.40
C SER A 18 -1.38 -14.16 -6.79
N GLN A 19 -1.34 -15.43 -6.39
CA GLN A 19 -2.43 -16.02 -5.61
C GLN A 19 -2.36 -15.48 -4.18
N GLY A 20 -3.31 -14.66 -3.78
CA GLY A 20 -3.42 -14.16 -2.42
C GLY A 20 -3.93 -15.21 -1.43
N SER A 21 -3.80 -14.94 -0.16
CA SER A 21 -4.36 -15.73 0.92
C SER A 21 -5.42 -14.96 1.69
N LEU A 22 -6.36 -15.68 2.31
CA LEU A 22 -7.42 -15.08 3.14
C LEU A 22 -6.99 -14.84 4.60
N SER A 23 -5.73 -15.08 4.95
CA SER A 23 -5.28 -14.80 6.30
C SER A 23 -5.18 -13.28 6.52
N ASN A 24 -5.86 -12.80 7.53
CA ASN A 24 -5.76 -11.43 7.98
C ASN A 24 -5.59 -11.44 9.51
N GLY A 25 -4.36 -11.21 9.96
CA GLY A 25 -3.97 -11.18 11.38
C GLY A 25 -3.98 -9.77 11.98
N ASP A 26 -4.77 -8.86 11.45
CA ASP A 26 -4.80 -7.47 11.91
C ASP A 26 -5.63 -7.33 13.20
N SER A 27 -4.97 -6.97 14.29
CA SER A 27 -5.60 -6.76 15.59
C SER A 27 -6.65 -5.63 15.60
N GLN A 28 -6.56 -4.68 14.68
CA GLN A 28 -7.56 -3.61 14.55
C GLN A 28 -8.89 -4.15 14.04
N LEU A 29 -8.87 -5.21 13.22
CA LEU A 29 -10.08 -5.88 12.76
C LEU A 29 -10.75 -6.67 13.87
N ASP A 30 -9.98 -7.26 14.77
CA ASP A 30 -10.51 -7.92 15.97
C ASP A 30 -11.27 -6.94 16.86
N GLU A 31 -10.77 -5.73 17.05
CA GLU A 31 -11.44 -4.70 17.83
C GLU A 31 -12.73 -4.21 17.15
N ALA A 32 -12.71 -4.07 15.83
CA ALA A 32 -13.92 -3.74 15.06
C ALA A 32 -15.01 -4.82 15.26
N LEU A 33 -14.66 -6.09 15.18
CA LEU A 33 -15.57 -7.21 15.42
C LEU A 33 -16.12 -7.21 16.86
N ARG A 34 -15.25 -7.00 17.86
CA ARG A 34 -15.68 -6.89 19.28
C ARG A 34 -16.63 -5.74 19.50
N SER A 35 -16.47 -4.65 18.77
CA SER A 35 -17.35 -3.47 18.81
C SER A 35 -18.65 -3.67 18.02
N GLY A 36 -18.89 -4.84 17.45
CA GLY A 36 -20.09 -5.20 16.71
C GLY A 36 -20.10 -4.75 15.25
N HIS A 37 -18.97 -4.34 14.69
CA HIS A 37 -18.86 -4.06 13.27
C HIS A 37 -18.74 -5.36 12.47
N ALA A 38 -19.22 -5.36 11.23
CA ALA A 38 -18.81 -6.36 10.26
C ALA A 38 -17.46 -5.95 9.64
N VAL A 39 -16.69 -6.93 9.17
CA VAL A 39 -15.41 -6.70 8.51
C VAL A 39 -15.39 -7.47 7.19
N VAL A 40 -15.02 -6.79 6.11
CA VAL A 40 -14.77 -7.42 4.81
C VAL A 40 -13.35 -7.15 4.35
N TYR A 41 -12.76 -8.11 3.68
CA TYR A 41 -11.46 -8.01 3.03
C TYR A 41 -11.33 -9.06 1.93
N SER A 42 -10.43 -8.83 0.99
CA SER A 42 -10.15 -9.74 -0.11
C SER A 42 -8.66 -9.74 -0.46
N SER A 43 -8.17 -10.85 -0.99
CA SER A 43 -6.84 -10.87 -1.64
C SER A 43 -6.81 -9.97 -2.88
N GLY A 44 -7.94 -9.78 -3.56
CA GLY A 44 -8.08 -8.89 -4.72
C GLY A 44 -8.07 -7.38 -4.37
N THR A 45 -8.10 -7.02 -3.08
CA THR A 45 -7.91 -5.66 -2.59
C THR A 45 -6.64 -5.53 -1.75
N ARG A 46 -5.59 -6.24 -2.14
CA ARG A 46 -4.26 -6.20 -1.52
C ARG A 46 -3.22 -5.81 -2.56
N THR A 47 -2.55 -4.68 -2.39
CA THR A 47 -1.51 -4.23 -3.31
C THR A 47 -0.25 -5.11 -3.30
N SER A 48 -0.07 -5.96 -2.29
CA SER A 48 0.96 -7.02 -2.28
C SER A 48 0.64 -8.20 -3.20
N VAL A 49 -0.62 -8.35 -3.62
CA VAL A 49 -1.07 -9.41 -4.54
C VAL A 49 -1.00 -8.93 -5.99
N HIS A 50 -1.48 -7.73 -6.23
CA HIS A 50 -1.37 -6.99 -7.49
C HIS A 50 -1.53 -5.49 -7.23
N TYR A 51 -0.93 -4.67 -8.06
CA TYR A 51 -1.05 -3.21 -7.94
C TYR A 51 -1.99 -2.59 -8.99
N ASP A 52 -2.90 -3.38 -9.54
CA ASP A 52 -3.94 -2.90 -10.45
C ASP A 52 -5.10 -2.27 -9.65
N LEU A 53 -5.03 -0.97 -9.45
CA LEU A 53 -6.03 -0.23 -8.66
C LEU A 53 -7.40 -0.14 -9.36
N LEU A 54 -7.46 -0.29 -10.68
CA LEU A 54 -8.73 -0.34 -11.40
C LEU A 54 -9.44 -1.68 -11.17
N LEU A 55 -8.70 -2.77 -11.24
CA LEU A 55 -9.21 -4.10 -10.90
C LEU A 55 -9.62 -4.16 -9.43
N GLY A 56 -8.74 -3.69 -8.53
CA GLY A 56 -9.00 -3.67 -7.09
C GLY A 56 -10.26 -2.88 -6.72
N GLY A 57 -10.52 -1.76 -7.38
CA GLY A 57 -11.75 -0.97 -7.18
C GLY A 57 -13.00 -1.75 -7.54
N ARG A 58 -13.01 -2.44 -8.69
CA ARG A 58 -14.13 -3.31 -9.10
C ARG A 58 -14.34 -4.47 -8.13
N VAL A 59 -13.26 -5.12 -7.70
CA VAL A 59 -13.33 -6.19 -6.69
C VAL A 59 -13.91 -5.66 -5.37
N ALA A 60 -13.56 -4.43 -4.99
CA ALA A 60 -14.09 -3.81 -3.79
C ALA A 60 -15.60 -3.56 -3.86
N GLU A 61 -16.10 -3.09 -5.00
CA GLU A 61 -17.54 -2.90 -5.22
C GLU A 61 -18.30 -4.24 -5.20
N GLU A 62 -17.80 -5.23 -5.93
CA GLU A 62 -18.42 -6.56 -5.97
C GLU A 62 -18.47 -7.22 -4.59
N LEU A 63 -17.41 -7.10 -3.80
CA LEU A 63 -17.38 -7.66 -2.45
C LEU A 63 -18.35 -6.93 -1.50
N LYS A 64 -18.48 -5.61 -1.61
CA LYS A 64 -19.49 -4.85 -0.85
C LYS A 64 -20.90 -5.27 -1.27
N ALA A 65 -21.14 -5.45 -2.55
CA ALA A 65 -22.45 -5.90 -3.07
C ALA A 65 -22.79 -7.30 -2.56
N LEU A 66 -21.85 -8.26 -2.57
CA LEU A 66 -22.04 -9.58 -1.99
C LEU A 66 -22.36 -9.52 -0.49
N PHE A 67 -21.67 -8.64 0.25
CA PHE A 67 -21.98 -8.44 1.67
C PHE A 67 -23.40 -7.93 1.89
N VAL A 68 -23.86 -6.98 1.06
CA VAL A 68 -25.22 -6.43 1.13
C VAL A 68 -26.29 -7.49 0.81
N ASP A 69 -26.04 -8.31 -0.21
CA ASP A 69 -26.95 -9.38 -0.63
C ASP A 69 -27.10 -10.46 0.46
N ASP A 70 -26.01 -10.82 1.14
CA ASP A 70 -26.00 -11.87 2.16
C ASP A 70 -26.49 -11.38 3.54
N HIS A 71 -26.40 -10.08 3.82
CA HIS A 71 -26.66 -9.53 5.16
C HIS A 71 -27.66 -8.37 5.12
N ALA A 72 -27.20 -7.16 4.88
CA ALA A 72 -27.99 -5.95 4.71
C ALA A 72 -27.08 -4.77 4.31
N GLU A 73 -27.69 -3.69 3.84
CA GLU A 73 -27.02 -2.43 3.56
C GLU A 73 -26.40 -1.85 4.85
N PRO A 74 -25.10 -1.59 4.89
CA PRO A 74 -24.46 -0.94 6.03
C PRO A 74 -24.89 0.54 6.11
N ARG A 75 -25.03 1.05 7.34
CA ARG A 75 -25.26 2.49 7.56
C ARG A 75 -24.04 3.32 7.23
N TYR A 76 -22.86 2.74 7.42
CA TYR A 76 -21.57 3.33 7.11
C TYR A 76 -20.58 2.22 6.73
N THR A 77 -19.80 2.49 5.70
CA THR A 77 -18.64 1.70 5.29
C THR A 77 -17.39 2.52 5.50
N VAL A 78 -16.49 2.05 6.36
CA VAL A 78 -15.23 2.73 6.67
C VAL A 78 -14.08 1.93 6.08
N GLY A 79 -13.28 2.56 5.22
CA GLY A 79 -12.04 1.99 4.74
C GLY A 79 -10.93 2.11 5.79
N ILE A 80 -10.15 1.04 5.98
CA ILE A 80 -8.94 1.07 6.79
C ILE A 80 -7.81 0.34 6.06
N GLY A 81 -6.60 0.84 6.16
CA GLY A 81 -5.44 0.19 5.57
C GLY A 81 -4.24 1.11 5.49
N GLY A 82 -3.07 0.51 5.56
CA GLY A 82 -1.81 1.22 5.56
C GLY A 82 -1.03 1.08 4.25
N SER A 83 -0.09 1.98 3.99
CA SER A 83 0.78 1.96 2.80
C SER A 83 -0.07 1.88 1.51
N GLY A 84 0.12 0.87 0.68
CA GLY A 84 -0.72 0.63 -0.50
C GLY A 84 -2.21 0.54 -0.19
N GLY A 85 -2.61 0.08 1.01
CA GLY A 85 -4.00 0.09 1.48
C GLY A 85 -4.52 1.50 1.74
N GLY A 86 -3.66 2.44 2.10
CA GLY A 86 -3.99 3.87 2.17
C GLY A 86 -4.20 4.48 0.79
N ILE A 87 -3.34 4.14 -0.17
CA ILE A 87 -3.47 4.59 -1.57
C ILE A 87 -4.79 4.11 -2.19
N GLN A 88 -5.13 2.85 -2.00
CA GLN A 88 -6.41 2.30 -2.46
C GLN A 88 -7.58 3.15 -1.99
N GLN A 89 -7.61 3.54 -0.72
CA GLN A 89 -8.69 4.35 -0.16
C GLN A 89 -8.84 5.70 -0.88
N TYR A 90 -7.74 6.40 -1.17
CA TYR A 90 -7.80 7.66 -1.92
C TYR A 90 -8.33 7.47 -3.34
N VAL A 91 -7.81 6.46 -4.05
CA VAL A 91 -8.22 6.16 -5.42
C VAL A 91 -9.69 5.74 -5.48
N TYR A 92 -10.13 4.92 -4.51
CA TYR A 92 -11.50 4.42 -4.52
C TYR A 92 -12.51 5.49 -4.07
N ALA A 93 -12.17 6.33 -3.10
CA ALA A 93 -13.01 7.47 -2.75
C ALA A 93 -13.20 8.46 -3.91
N GLN A 94 -12.18 8.60 -4.76
CA GLN A 94 -12.26 9.47 -5.93
C GLN A 94 -13.07 8.86 -7.08
N ASN A 95 -12.94 7.55 -7.31
CA ASN A 95 -13.49 6.90 -8.51
C ASN A 95 -14.73 6.03 -8.23
N HIS A 96 -14.98 5.68 -6.98
CA HIS A 96 -16.09 4.84 -6.51
C HIS A 96 -16.78 5.52 -5.31
N PRO A 97 -17.52 6.63 -5.53
CA PRO A 97 -18.02 7.51 -4.47
C PRO A 97 -18.97 6.82 -3.47
N ASP A 98 -19.65 5.75 -3.88
CA ASP A 98 -20.60 5.02 -3.04
C ASP A 98 -19.96 3.83 -2.30
N LEU A 99 -18.65 3.60 -2.48
CA LEU A 99 -17.96 2.47 -1.88
C LEU A 99 -17.68 2.71 -0.40
N LEU A 100 -17.17 3.89 -0.03
CA LEU A 100 -16.69 4.23 1.31
C LEU A 100 -17.29 5.56 1.78
N ASP A 101 -17.81 5.59 3.01
CA ASP A 101 -18.31 6.82 3.66
C ASP A 101 -17.21 7.55 4.44
N ALA A 102 -16.18 6.82 4.91
CA ALA A 102 -15.05 7.38 5.63
C ALA A 102 -13.77 6.58 5.36
N LEU A 103 -12.64 7.21 5.54
CA LEU A 103 -11.32 6.66 5.25
C LEU A 103 -10.42 6.78 6.48
N ILE A 104 -9.66 5.73 6.77
CA ILE A 104 -8.59 5.70 7.77
C ILE A 104 -7.29 5.23 7.08
N PRO A 105 -6.70 6.08 6.22
CA PRO A 105 -5.45 5.75 5.55
C PRO A 105 -4.29 5.91 6.53
N GLN A 106 -3.57 4.82 6.79
CA GLN A 106 -2.45 4.78 7.72
C GLN A 106 -1.14 4.86 6.94
N TYR A 107 -0.12 5.56 7.49
CA TYR A 107 1.19 5.73 6.86
C TYR A 107 1.12 5.77 5.34
N SER A 108 0.23 6.61 4.85
CA SER A 108 -0.07 6.78 3.43
C SER A 108 0.75 7.91 2.81
N TYR A 109 0.95 7.82 1.52
CA TYR A 109 1.62 8.82 0.70
C TYR A 109 0.69 9.19 -0.47
N PRO A 110 -0.11 10.25 -0.32
CA PRO A 110 -1.16 10.59 -1.29
C PRO A 110 -0.59 11.04 -2.65
N ASP A 111 0.65 11.53 -2.68
CA ASP A 111 1.35 11.89 -3.93
C ASP A 111 2.31 10.77 -4.35
N MET A 112 1.76 9.71 -4.92
CA MET A 112 2.52 8.57 -5.45
C MET A 112 3.52 8.96 -6.55
N THR A 113 3.18 9.93 -7.39
CA THR A 113 4.03 10.32 -8.52
C THR A 113 5.32 10.93 -8.02
N THR A 114 5.25 11.92 -7.15
CA THR A 114 6.44 12.57 -6.57
C THR A 114 7.27 11.58 -5.77
N GLN A 115 6.62 10.70 -5.00
CA GLN A 115 7.33 9.68 -4.23
C GLN A 115 8.08 8.69 -5.11
N THR A 116 7.48 8.23 -6.20
CA THR A 116 8.12 7.30 -7.15
C THR A 116 9.31 7.97 -7.85
N ILE A 117 9.20 9.24 -8.20
CA ILE A 117 10.31 10.01 -8.77
C ILE A 117 11.47 10.11 -7.77
N ASN A 118 11.19 10.47 -6.52
CA ASN A 118 12.22 10.54 -5.48
C ASN A 118 12.95 9.21 -5.26
N ILE A 119 12.22 8.10 -5.24
CA ILE A 119 12.83 6.77 -5.12
C ILE A 119 13.72 6.48 -6.32
N GLY A 120 13.25 6.75 -7.55
CA GLY A 120 14.03 6.54 -8.76
C GLY A 120 15.29 7.42 -8.82
N ASP A 121 15.22 8.65 -8.35
CA ASP A 121 16.37 9.56 -8.30
C ASP A 121 17.41 9.07 -7.27
N CYS A 122 17.00 8.56 -6.12
CA CYS A 122 17.90 7.98 -5.12
C CYS A 122 18.65 6.76 -5.69
N GLU A 123 17.97 5.86 -6.38
CA GLU A 123 18.59 4.70 -7.03
C GLU A 123 19.63 5.08 -8.09
N LEU A 124 19.37 6.15 -8.85
CA LEU A 124 20.37 6.67 -9.80
C LEU A 124 21.60 7.23 -9.09
N LEU A 125 21.42 7.87 -7.94
CA LEU A 125 22.54 8.36 -7.12
C LEU A 125 23.33 7.19 -6.52
N GLU A 126 22.67 6.18 -6.01
CA GLU A 126 23.32 4.97 -5.50
C GLU A 126 24.10 4.23 -6.59
N GLN A 127 23.49 4.02 -7.75
CA GLN A 127 24.19 3.43 -8.88
C GLN A 127 25.43 4.24 -9.29
N TYR A 128 25.36 5.55 -9.23
CA TYR A 128 26.52 6.39 -9.49
C TYR A 128 27.61 6.15 -8.44
N MET A 129 27.29 6.17 -7.15
CA MET A 129 28.23 6.03 -6.05
C MET A 129 28.82 4.63 -5.97
N ASP A 130 28.02 3.58 -6.20
CA ASP A 130 28.42 2.19 -6.00
C ASP A 130 28.99 1.52 -7.25
N VAL A 131 28.67 2.04 -8.45
CA VAL A 131 29.09 1.43 -9.72
C VAL A 131 29.96 2.38 -10.54
N THR A 132 29.49 3.60 -10.81
CA THR A 132 30.17 4.50 -11.75
C THR A 132 31.40 5.14 -11.12
N ASP A 133 31.31 5.55 -9.86
CA ASP A 133 32.37 6.25 -9.11
C ASP A 133 32.77 5.47 -7.83
N ALA A 134 32.67 4.13 -7.89
CA ALA A 134 32.87 3.23 -6.74
C ALA A 134 34.23 3.35 -6.06
N ASP A 135 35.28 3.69 -6.82
CA ASP A 135 36.65 3.86 -6.30
C ASP A 135 36.86 5.17 -5.51
N ASN A 136 35.84 6.04 -5.48
CA ASN A 136 35.94 7.30 -4.75
C ASN A 136 35.70 7.09 -3.26
N PRO A 137 36.74 7.31 -2.41
CA PRO A 137 36.62 7.03 -0.96
C PRO A 137 35.59 7.92 -0.25
N ARG A 138 35.06 8.95 -0.91
CA ARG A 138 34.00 9.80 -0.36
C ARG A 138 32.72 8.99 -0.08
N TRP A 139 32.43 8.02 -0.94
CA TRP A 139 31.19 7.24 -0.85
C TRP A 139 31.23 6.13 0.21
N ALA A 140 32.41 5.86 0.77
CA ALA A 140 32.55 4.98 1.92
C ALA A 140 32.04 5.62 3.21
N ASN A 141 31.88 6.94 3.26
CA ASN A 141 31.30 7.65 4.38
C ASN A 141 29.80 7.94 4.07
N TRP A 142 28.95 7.35 4.88
CA TRP A 142 27.50 7.50 4.78
C TRP A 142 27.01 8.95 4.86
N ASP A 143 27.60 9.77 5.72
CA ASP A 143 27.23 11.19 5.86
C ASP A 143 27.34 11.96 4.53
N ASN A 144 28.26 11.54 3.64
CA ASN A 144 28.39 12.16 2.32
C ASN A 144 27.28 11.73 1.35
N ARG A 145 26.80 10.48 1.44
CA ARG A 145 25.66 9.99 0.67
C ARG A 145 24.39 10.67 1.11
N GLU A 146 24.15 10.72 2.41
CA GLU A 146 22.97 11.36 3.01
C GLU A 146 22.80 12.83 2.61
N LEU A 147 23.90 13.56 2.42
CA LEU A 147 23.85 14.94 1.91
C LEU A 147 23.26 15.07 0.51
N LEU A 148 23.37 14.03 -0.32
CA LEU A 148 22.82 14.01 -1.67
C LEU A 148 21.41 13.39 -1.69
N GLU A 149 21.21 12.33 -0.95
CA GLU A 149 19.95 11.55 -0.93
C GLU A 149 18.90 12.14 0.03
N GLY A 150 19.34 12.91 1.04
CA GLY A 150 18.44 13.54 2.02
C GLY A 150 17.79 12.55 2.99
N GLN A 151 18.39 11.38 3.20
CA GLN A 151 17.85 10.28 3.99
C GLN A 151 18.76 9.93 5.16
N ASN A 152 18.17 9.53 6.29
CA ASN A 152 18.92 9.09 7.48
C ASN A 152 19.27 7.61 7.46
N THR A 153 18.70 6.79 6.58
CA THR A 153 19.00 5.38 6.41
C THR A 153 18.70 4.91 4.99
N ILE A 154 19.63 4.15 4.44
CA ILE A 154 19.53 3.51 3.12
C ILE A 154 18.48 2.39 3.07
N GLU A 155 18.30 1.69 4.19
CA GLU A 155 17.57 0.42 4.28
C GLU A 155 16.10 0.50 3.83
N GLY A 156 15.49 1.68 3.87
CA GLY A 156 14.10 1.86 3.46
C GLY A 156 13.89 1.91 1.94
N PHE A 157 14.89 2.40 1.18
CA PHE A 157 14.76 2.63 -0.27
C PHE A 157 15.16 1.42 -1.09
N GLU A 158 16.29 0.80 -0.77
CA GLU A 158 16.77 -0.40 -1.44
C GLU A 158 15.70 -1.50 -1.54
N SER A 159 15.00 -1.75 -0.44
CA SER A 159 13.99 -2.81 -0.42
C SER A 159 12.76 -2.51 -1.27
N ASP A 160 12.39 -1.26 -1.42
CA ASP A 160 11.16 -0.87 -2.14
C ASP A 160 11.40 -0.74 -3.65
N TRP A 161 12.57 -0.25 -4.06
CA TRP A 161 12.95 -0.24 -5.48
C TRP A 161 13.19 -1.64 -6.02
N GLN A 162 13.95 -2.47 -5.31
CA GLN A 162 14.16 -3.88 -5.67
C GLN A 162 12.86 -4.63 -5.83
N LYS A 163 11.91 -4.41 -4.94
CA LYS A 163 10.55 -4.97 -5.07
C LYS A 163 9.80 -4.41 -6.27
N ALA A 164 9.95 -3.12 -6.55
CA ALA A 164 9.24 -2.45 -7.62
C ALA A 164 9.79 -2.82 -9.01
N THR A 165 11.08 -3.01 -9.15
CA THR A 165 11.74 -3.30 -10.44
C THR A 165 12.06 -4.77 -10.65
N GLY A 166 12.01 -5.59 -9.61
CA GLY A 166 12.49 -6.96 -9.63
C GLY A 166 14.02 -7.07 -9.72
N ASP A 167 14.72 -5.96 -9.60
CA ASP A 167 16.18 -5.92 -9.57
C ASP A 167 16.66 -6.39 -8.18
N THR A 168 17.33 -7.53 -8.14
CA THR A 168 17.86 -8.11 -6.91
C THR A 168 19.31 -7.72 -6.66
N GLY A 169 19.81 -6.70 -7.37
CA GLY A 169 21.17 -6.21 -7.22
C GLY A 169 22.20 -7.35 -7.34
N SER A 170 22.70 -7.61 -8.50
CA SER A 170 23.80 -8.58 -8.73
C SER A 170 25.14 -7.90 -8.75
#